data_31b64c62af71034229b2f80c05e0eb00
#
_entry.id   31b64c62af71034229b2f80c05e0eb00
#
_cell.length_a   1.000
_cell.length_b   1.000
_cell.length_c   1.000
_cell.angle_alpha   90.00
_cell.angle_beta   90.00
_cell.angle_gamma   90.00
#
_symmetry.space_group_name_H-M   'P 1'
#
loop_
_entity.id
_entity.type
_entity.pdbx_description
1 polymer ?
#
loop_
_entity_poly.entity_id
_entity_poly.type
_entity_poly.pdbx_seq_one_letter_code
_entity_poly.pdbx_strand_id
1 'polypeptide(L)'
;MNSTVRTPLYQKIQDYIRDLIDSEGLKAGDRIPTEKDLMKRFNVSKITVVNAMAGLANDGMITRVPGKGSFVSGKEARGAGEAARSIAAADEERREHGLQTRLIGLVMPSIYDYFAIRLIDGVQKALHEKGYRSMILLSGGDLEKEKEAIKTLMDVGAEGLLVFPVDEENYNEEILGMKFSGYPFVLIDRYLPGVETDYIAADGRLGTKLAVDYLWELGHREIAICSDSPLQTVTVQERIDGYMNALKEKGALINPAHMITGFYVGSLKDSEKHPLYRYIRNRMATAYITLNGRLGVQIYQMARQAGLNVPDDLSIISFDDPTSIVEEFGIFTHIKQFEHDMGYQAAGRLLGIIEGNQEQAQKYSKIVIKPELVVGQTTGAYPAKT
;
A
#
# COMPACT_ATOMS: atom_id res chain seq x y z
N MET A 1 18.56 -11.00 -44.19
CA MET A 1 17.28 -11.55 -43.71
C MET A 1 16.57 -10.42 -42.96
N ASN A 2 15.55 -9.81 -43.58
CA ASN A 2 14.84 -8.67 -42.99
C ASN A 2 13.94 -9.16 -41.84
N SER A 3 14.25 -8.75 -40.62
CA SER A 3 13.34 -8.87 -39.52
C SER A 3 12.25 -7.80 -39.63
N THR A 4 11.07 -8.17 -40.15
CA THR A 4 9.88 -7.34 -40.11
C THR A 4 9.47 -7.13 -38.67
N VAL A 5 9.75 -5.94 -38.11
CA VAL A 5 9.24 -5.48 -36.80
C VAL A 5 7.70 -5.50 -36.92
N ARG A 6 7.04 -6.41 -36.21
CA ARG A 6 5.57 -6.49 -36.17
C ARG A 6 5.05 -5.29 -35.37
N THR A 7 4.44 -4.33 -36.04
CA THR A 7 3.75 -3.19 -35.39
C THR A 7 2.70 -3.71 -34.41
N PRO A 8 2.70 -3.27 -33.14
CA PRO A 8 1.72 -3.67 -32.13
C PRO A 8 0.28 -3.39 -32.58
N LEU A 9 -0.66 -4.25 -32.20
CA LEU A 9 -2.06 -4.16 -32.68
C LEU A 9 -2.75 -2.86 -32.22
N TYR A 10 -2.42 -2.33 -31.05
CA TYR A 10 -2.96 -1.04 -30.60
C TYR A 10 -2.50 0.12 -31.50
N GLN A 11 -1.25 0.12 -31.96
CA GLN A 11 -0.74 1.13 -32.90
C GLN A 11 -1.47 1.08 -34.25
N LYS A 12 -1.73 -0.11 -34.77
CA LYS A 12 -2.51 -0.26 -36.02
C LYS A 12 -3.93 0.32 -35.92
N ILE A 13 -4.53 0.23 -34.72
CA ILE A 13 -5.85 0.84 -34.48
C ILE A 13 -5.72 2.36 -34.42
N GLN A 14 -4.68 2.88 -33.78
CA GLN A 14 -4.42 4.32 -33.73
C GLN A 14 -4.18 4.91 -35.13
N ASP A 15 -3.33 4.25 -35.91
CA ASP A 15 -3.02 4.67 -37.30
C ASP A 15 -4.29 4.65 -38.13
N TYR A 16 -5.09 3.59 -38.04
CA TYR A 16 -6.38 3.50 -38.75
C TYR A 16 -7.32 4.66 -38.40
N ILE A 17 -7.42 5.04 -37.12
CA ILE A 17 -8.29 6.16 -36.72
C ILE A 17 -7.73 7.50 -37.20
N ARG A 18 -6.40 7.69 -37.20
CA ARG A 18 -5.75 8.88 -37.79
C ARG A 18 -6.05 8.99 -39.26
N ASP A 19 -5.82 7.90 -40.00
CA ASP A 19 -6.10 7.84 -41.44
C ASP A 19 -7.58 8.07 -41.73
N LEU A 20 -8.49 7.57 -40.91
CA LEU A 20 -9.92 7.78 -41.08
C LEU A 20 -10.31 9.25 -40.86
N ILE A 21 -9.75 9.91 -39.84
CA ILE A 21 -9.99 11.35 -39.60
C ILE A 21 -9.51 12.18 -40.79
N ASP A 22 -8.33 11.86 -41.31
CA ASP A 22 -7.72 12.62 -42.41
C ASP A 22 -8.40 12.31 -43.77
N SER A 23 -8.66 11.03 -44.08
CA SER A 23 -9.20 10.61 -45.40
C SER A 23 -10.68 10.92 -45.56
N GLU A 24 -11.47 10.82 -44.50
CA GLU A 24 -12.90 11.16 -44.53
C GLU A 24 -13.17 12.63 -44.19
N GLY A 25 -12.12 13.41 -43.83
CA GLY A 25 -12.22 14.83 -43.51
C GLY A 25 -13.09 15.10 -42.29
N LEU A 26 -13.04 14.20 -41.25
CA LEU A 26 -13.88 14.30 -40.07
C LEU A 26 -13.54 15.57 -39.28
N LYS A 27 -14.60 16.29 -38.87
CA LYS A 27 -14.50 17.54 -38.13
C LYS A 27 -14.71 17.32 -36.63
N ALA A 28 -14.34 18.31 -35.87
CA ALA A 28 -14.60 18.34 -34.43
C ALA A 28 -16.07 18.04 -34.11
N GLY A 29 -16.31 17.07 -33.24
CA GLY A 29 -17.64 16.59 -32.88
C GLY A 29 -18.15 15.43 -33.73
N ASP A 30 -17.47 15.07 -34.85
CA ASP A 30 -17.85 13.90 -35.64
C ASP A 30 -17.52 12.61 -34.87
N ARG A 31 -18.40 11.64 -35.04
CA ARG A 31 -18.28 10.36 -34.30
C ARG A 31 -17.32 9.42 -35.02
N ILE A 32 -16.42 8.83 -34.27
CA ILE A 32 -15.52 7.76 -34.72
C ILE A 32 -16.10 6.37 -34.44
N PRO A 33 -15.61 5.29 -35.10
CA PRO A 33 -16.07 3.93 -34.87
C PRO A 33 -16.06 3.55 -33.39
N THR A 34 -17.05 2.78 -32.94
CA THR A 34 -17.19 2.35 -31.57
C THR A 34 -16.13 1.32 -31.22
N GLU A 35 -15.83 1.17 -29.92
CA GLU A 35 -14.93 0.11 -29.42
C GLU A 35 -15.33 -1.27 -29.94
N LYS A 36 -16.64 -1.55 -30.02
CA LYS A 36 -17.18 -2.82 -30.52
C LYS A 36 -16.89 -3.03 -31.99
N ASP A 37 -16.94 -1.95 -32.81
CA ASP A 37 -16.64 -2.00 -34.23
C ASP A 37 -15.14 -2.22 -34.47
N LEU A 38 -14.29 -1.56 -33.69
CA LEU A 38 -12.84 -1.72 -33.74
C LEU A 38 -12.40 -3.13 -33.28
N MET A 39 -13.03 -3.67 -32.24
CA MET A 39 -12.78 -5.05 -31.81
C MET A 39 -13.06 -6.04 -32.93
N LYS A 40 -14.21 -5.88 -33.61
CA LYS A 40 -14.59 -6.76 -34.74
C LYS A 40 -13.66 -6.58 -35.95
N ARG A 41 -13.33 -5.32 -36.31
CA ARG A 41 -12.50 -5.02 -37.47
C ARG A 41 -11.09 -5.55 -37.37
N PHE A 42 -10.46 -5.42 -36.17
CA PHE A 42 -9.08 -5.80 -35.95
C PHE A 42 -8.92 -7.17 -35.31
N ASN A 43 -10.04 -7.83 -34.97
CA ASN A 43 -10.09 -9.12 -34.26
C ASN A 43 -9.22 -9.10 -32.99
N VAL A 44 -9.44 -8.11 -32.13
CA VAL A 44 -8.66 -7.87 -30.90
C VAL A 44 -9.54 -7.82 -29.67
N SER A 45 -8.92 -7.97 -28.49
CA SER A 45 -9.60 -7.86 -27.19
C SER A 45 -10.06 -6.42 -26.92
N LYS A 46 -11.05 -6.27 -26.03
CA LYS A 46 -11.53 -4.96 -25.56
C LYS A 46 -10.38 -4.10 -24.99
N ILE A 47 -9.48 -4.72 -24.24
CA ILE A 47 -8.33 -4.05 -23.62
C ILE A 47 -7.43 -3.42 -24.67
N THR A 48 -7.15 -4.12 -25.79
CA THR A 48 -6.33 -3.59 -26.87
C THR A 48 -6.95 -2.35 -27.51
N VAL A 49 -8.27 -2.35 -27.70
CA VAL A 49 -9.00 -1.19 -28.23
C VAL A 49 -9.03 -0.04 -27.23
N VAL A 50 -9.30 -0.33 -25.96
CA VAL A 50 -9.32 0.69 -24.90
C VAL A 50 -7.98 1.41 -24.81
N ASN A 51 -6.87 0.68 -24.86
CA ASN A 51 -5.51 1.25 -24.85
C ASN A 51 -5.23 2.11 -26.08
N ALA A 52 -5.64 1.66 -27.26
CA ALA A 52 -5.50 2.45 -28.49
C ALA A 52 -6.29 3.76 -28.41
N MET A 53 -7.53 3.71 -27.94
CA MET A 53 -8.41 4.86 -27.78
C MET A 53 -7.94 5.81 -26.68
N ALA A 54 -7.35 5.30 -25.60
CA ALA A 54 -6.74 6.12 -24.55
C ALA A 54 -5.56 6.92 -25.10
N GLY A 55 -4.68 6.30 -25.88
CA GLY A 55 -3.58 6.99 -26.54
C GLY A 55 -4.05 8.13 -27.44
N LEU A 56 -5.07 7.90 -28.30
CA LEU A 56 -5.63 8.94 -29.16
C LEU A 56 -6.32 10.08 -28.39
N ALA A 57 -6.91 9.78 -27.23
CA ALA A 57 -7.49 10.78 -26.35
C ALA A 57 -6.40 11.63 -25.67
N ASN A 58 -5.31 11.00 -25.22
CA ASN A 58 -4.14 11.68 -24.67
C ASN A 58 -3.44 12.57 -25.72
N ASP A 59 -3.41 12.12 -26.99
CA ASP A 59 -2.93 12.92 -28.13
C ASP A 59 -3.89 14.09 -28.48
N GLY A 60 -5.01 14.24 -27.76
CA GLY A 60 -6.01 15.29 -28.01
C GLY A 60 -6.73 15.14 -29.34
N MET A 61 -6.64 14.00 -30.03
CA MET A 61 -7.27 13.75 -31.32
C MET A 61 -8.75 13.40 -31.18
N ILE A 62 -9.12 12.74 -30.10
CA ILE A 62 -10.50 12.33 -29.82
C ILE A 62 -10.92 12.69 -28.38
N THR A 63 -12.23 12.89 -28.20
CA THR A 63 -12.84 13.07 -26.88
C THR A 63 -13.80 11.90 -26.62
N ARG A 64 -13.69 11.28 -25.45
CA ARG A 64 -14.56 10.17 -25.00
C ARG A 64 -15.69 10.73 -24.14
N VAL A 65 -16.94 10.44 -24.49
CA VAL A 65 -18.11 10.87 -23.73
C VAL A 65 -18.81 9.63 -23.18
N PRO A 66 -18.84 9.44 -21.84
CA PRO A 66 -19.46 8.28 -21.23
C PRO A 66 -20.91 8.07 -21.72
N GLY A 67 -21.22 6.86 -22.17
CA GLY A 67 -22.54 6.48 -22.69
C GLY A 67 -22.90 7.02 -24.09
N LYS A 68 -22.12 7.94 -24.66
CA LYS A 68 -22.39 8.54 -25.96
C LYS A 68 -21.42 8.09 -27.06
N GLY A 69 -20.18 7.71 -26.70
CA GLY A 69 -19.17 7.26 -27.66
C GLY A 69 -17.93 8.15 -27.69
N SER A 70 -17.13 7.99 -28.77
CA SER A 70 -15.91 8.78 -28.99
C SER A 70 -16.07 9.66 -30.23
N PHE A 71 -15.54 10.86 -30.16
CA PHE A 71 -15.73 11.93 -31.13
C PHE A 71 -14.40 12.59 -31.45
N VAL A 72 -14.25 13.16 -32.65
CA VAL A 72 -13.07 13.97 -33.02
C VAL A 72 -13.03 15.24 -32.16
N SER A 73 -11.87 15.56 -31.57
CA SER A 73 -11.69 16.73 -30.70
C SER A 73 -11.70 18.05 -31.49
N GLY A 74 -12.23 19.12 -30.87
CA GLY A 74 -12.22 20.48 -31.42
C GLY A 74 -10.86 21.19 -31.26
N LYS A 75 -10.70 22.34 -31.95
CA LYS A 75 -9.48 23.16 -31.87
C LYS A 75 -9.15 23.62 -30.45
N GLU A 76 -10.14 23.78 -29.57
CA GLU A 76 -9.92 24.16 -28.18
C GLU A 76 -9.32 23.01 -27.32
N ALA A 77 -9.63 21.76 -27.68
CA ALA A 77 -8.98 20.60 -27.04
C ALA A 77 -7.54 20.38 -27.56
N ARG A 78 -7.21 20.91 -28.74
CA ARG A 78 -5.85 20.92 -29.30
C ARG A 78 -4.93 21.87 -28.49
N GLY A 79 -5.46 22.95 -27.94
CA GLY A 79 -4.70 23.86 -27.06
C GLY A 79 -4.29 23.22 -25.73
N ALA A 80 -5.13 22.33 -25.19
CA ALA A 80 -4.77 21.51 -24.02
C ALA A 80 -3.72 20.44 -24.37
N GLY A 81 -3.82 19.87 -25.58
CA GLY A 81 -2.80 18.97 -26.13
C GLY A 81 -1.48 19.65 -26.47
N GLU A 82 -1.50 20.94 -26.86
CA GLU A 82 -0.28 21.74 -27.06
C GLU A 82 0.37 22.15 -25.75
N ALA A 83 -0.41 22.45 -24.72
CA ALA A 83 0.11 22.64 -23.36
C ALA A 83 0.70 21.35 -22.79
N ALA A 84 0.03 20.22 -22.99
CA ALA A 84 0.57 18.89 -22.62
C ALA A 84 1.80 18.52 -23.47
N ARG A 85 1.82 18.87 -24.76
CA ARG A 85 3.00 18.70 -25.63
C ARG A 85 4.12 19.66 -25.28
N SER A 86 3.83 20.89 -24.85
CA SER A 86 4.86 21.81 -24.37
C SER A 86 5.45 21.36 -23.02
N ILE A 87 4.65 20.71 -22.18
CA ILE A 87 5.13 20.07 -20.94
C ILE A 87 5.92 18.80 -21.30
N ALA A 88 5.43 17.95 -22.19
CA ALA A 88 6.13 16.76 -22.64
C ALA A 88 7.42 17.10 -23.43
N ALA A 89 7.41 18.13 -24.27
CA ALA A 89 8.59 18.63 -24.95
C ALA A 89 9.59 19.30 -24.00
N ALA A 90 9.10 20.00 -22.99
CA ALA A 90 9.95 20.53 -21.91
C ALA A 90 10.52 19.38 -21.05
N ASP A 91 9.81 18.27 -20.89
CA ASP A 91 10.30 17.07 -20.22
C ASP A 91 11.26 16.27 -21.11
N GLU A 92 11.04 16.20 -22.43
CA GLU A 92 12.02 15.67 -23.39
C GLU A 92 13.28 16.55 -23.47
N GLU A 93 13.16 17.88 -23.55
CA GLU A 93 14.30 18.77 -23.43
C GLU A 93 15.01 18.67 -22.09
N ARG A 94 14.29 18.47 -20.98
CA ARG A 94 14.87 18.20 -19.66
C ARG A 94 15.58 16.84 -19.61
N ARG A 95 15.04 15.81 -20.25
CA ARG A 95 15.70 14.50 -20.42
C ARG A 95 16.93 14.59 -21.31
N GLU A 96 16.86 15.33 -22.43
CA GLU A 96 17.99 15.55 -23.31
C GLU A 96 19.10 16.40 -22.66
N HIS A 97 18.77 17.29 -21.72
CA HIS A 97 19.73 18.09 -20.94
C HIS A 97 20.16 17.42 -19.64
N GLY A 98 19.78 16.15 -19.38
CA GLY A 98 20.23 15.41 -18.21
C GLY A 98 19.74 15.98 -16.87
N LEU A 99 18.72 16.81 -16.87
CA LEU A 99 18.07 17.28 -15.64
C LEU A 99 17.07 16.24 -15.13
N GLN A 100 17.62 15.22 -14.50
CA GLN A 100 16.82 14.30 -13.68
C GLN A 100 16.14 15.09 -12.58
N THR A 101 14.84 14.87 -12.37
CA THR A 101 14.07 15.57 -11.32
C THR A 101 14.59 15.18 -9.93
N ARG A 102 15.21 14.00 -9.83
CA ARG A 102 15.63 13.38 -8.57
C ARG A 102 14.51 13.39 -7.53
N LEU A 103 13.28 13.23 -8.03
CA LEU A 103 12.08 13.20 -7.22
C LEU A 103 11.56 11.77 -7.11
N ILE A 104 11.34 11.33 -5.89
CA ILE A 104 10.69 10.05 -5.57
C ILE A 104 9.35 10.34 -4.93
N GLY A 105 8.29 9.69 -5.43
CA GLY A 105 6.97 9.75 -4.81
C GLY A 105 6.84 8.73 -3.69
N LEU A 106 6.16 9.13 -2.60
CA LEU A 106 5.77 8.23 -1.51
C LEU A 106 4.26 8.33 -1.30
N VAL A 107 3.54 7.24 -1.55
CA VAL A 107 2.10 7.13 -1.33
C VAL A 107 1.87 6.35 -0.04
N MET A 108 1.12 6.93 0.91
CA MET A 108 0.87 6.33 2.22
C MET A 108 -0.60 6.49 2.63
N PRO A 109 -1.16 5.54 3.42
CA PRO A 109 -2.52 5.68 3.93
C PRO A 109 -2.64 6.81 4.98
N SER A 110 -1.65 7.00 5.84
CA SER A 110 -1.64 8.04 6.88
C SER A 110 -0.23 8.30 7.41
N ILE A 111 -0.11 9.37 8.23
CA ILE A 111 1.12 9.72 8.97
C ILE A 111 0.85 9.94 10.48
N TYR A 112 -0.26 9.39 10.99
CA TYR A 112 -0.72 9.72 12.36
C TYR A 112 -0.14 8.83 13.45
N ASP A 113 0.73 7.87 13.11
CA ASP A 113 1.39 6.97 14.05
C ASP A 113 2.91 7.02 13.92
N TYR A 114 3.58 6.51 14.94
CA TYR A 114 5.05 6.49 14.95
C TYR A 114 5.65 5.51 13.95
N PHE A 115 4.90 4.48 13.54
CA PHE A 115 5.29 3.59 12.45
C PHE A 115 5.56 4.38 11.17
N ALA A 116 4.58 5.18 10.74
CA ALA A 116 4.69 6.01 9.54
C ALA A 116 5.84 7.03 9.65
N ILE A 117 6.00 7.66 10.81
CA ILE A 117 7.06 8.65 11.03
C ILE A 117 8.45 8.03 10.90
N ARG A 118 8.70 6.87 11.56
CA ARG A 118 9.99 6.17 11.50
C ARG A 118 10.27 5.64 10.09
N LEU A 119 9.25 5.13 9.40
CA LEU A 119 9.36 4.66 8.02
C LEU A 119 9.77 5.81 7.08
N ILE A 120 9.11 6.97 7.20
CA ILE A 120 9.45 8.16 6.41
C ILE A 120 10.88 8.61 6.70
N ASP A 121 11.32 8.60 7.95
CA ASP A 121 12.68 8.98 8.34
C ASP A 121 13.72 8.09 7.64
N GLY A 122 13.49 6.76 7.61
CA GLY A 122 14.34 5.82 6.88
C GLY A 122 14.37 6.09 5.38
N VAL A 123 13.21 6.34 4.77
CA VAL A 123 13.11 6.71 3.35
C VAL A 123 13.90 7.99 3.07
N GLN A 124 13.67 9.03 3.88
CA GLN A 124 14.34 10.34 3.71
C GLN A 124 15.85 10.22 3.81
N LYS A 125 16.35 9.43 4.77
CA LYS A 125 17.77 9.20 4.94
C LYS A 125 18.39 8.58 3.68
N ALA A 126 17.81 7.48 3.17
CA ALA A 126 18.34 6.81 1.98
C ALA A 126 18.32 7.71 0.74
N LEU A 127 17.22 8.47 0.55
CA LEU A 127 17.09 9.40 -0.57
C LEU A 127 18.08 10.57 -0.47
N HIS A 128 18.26 11.13 0.72
CA HIS A 128 19.18 12.24 0.95
C HIS A 128 20.64 11.85 0.66
N GLU A 129 21.07 10.67 1.09
CA GLU A 129 22.42 10.13 0.83
C GLU A 129 22.75 10.05 -0.68
N LYS A 130 21.73 9.92 -1.52
CA LYS A 130 21.83 9.83 -2.98
C LYS A 130 21.45 11.13 -3.70
N GLY A 131 21.14 12.19 -2.98
CA GLY A 131 20.76 13.49 -3.53
C GLY A 131 19.35 13.52 -4.16
N TYR A 132 18.48 12.58 -3.79
CA TYR A 132 17.08 12.57 -4.17
C TYR A 132 16.22 13.33 -3.15
N ARG A 133 15.05 13.77 -3.60
CA ARG A 133 14.01 14.41 -2.79
C ARG A 133 12.75 13.54 -2.83
N SER A 134 11.87 13.69 -1.86
CA SER A 134 10.59 13.00 -1.87
C SER A 134 9.41 13.96 -1.90
N MET A 135 8.32 13.51 -2.49
CA MET A 135 6.98 14.09 -2.38
C MET A 135 6.04 13.04 -1.79
N ILE A 136 5.37 13.39 -0.69
CA ILE A 136 4.49 12.46 0.03
C ILE A 136 3.05 12.84 -0.24
N LEU A 137 2.25 11.89 -0.70
CA LEU A 137 0.80 12.03 -0.84
C LEU A 137 0.08 10.98 0.01
N LEU A 138 -1.00 11.42 0.66
CA LEU A 138 -1.78 10.58 1.57
C LEU A 138 -3.09 10.15 0.93
N SER A 139 -3.33 8.84 0.87
CA SER A 139 -4.59 8.29 0.36
C SER A 139 -5.72 8.32 1.40
N GLY A 140 -5.39 8.48 2.69
CA GLY A 140 -6.41 8.39 3.75
C GLY A 140 -7.03 7.00 3.91
N GLY A 141 -6.41 5.95 3.34
CA GLY A 141 -6.97 4.60 3.29
C GLY A 141 -8.06 4.42 2.23
N ASP A 142 -8.15 5.32 1.25
CA ASP A 142 -9.13 5.31 0.17
C ASP A 142 -8.45 4.93 -1.15
N LEU A 143 -8.98 3.92 -1.85
CA LEU A 143 -8.41 3.36 -3.08
C LEU A 143 -8.38 4.39 -4.23
N GLU A 144 -9.43 5.19 -4.39
CA GLU A 144 -9.49 6.17 -5.47
C GLU A 144 -8.50 7.31 -5.24
N LYS A 145 -8.31 7.74 -3.98
CA LYS A 145 -7.27 8.71 -3.63
C LYS A 145 -5.86 8.15 -3.80
N GLU A 146 -5.68 6.85 -3.56
CA GLU A 146 -4.39 6.19 -3.84
C GLU A 146 -4.08 6.21 -5.34
N LYS A 147 -5.06 5.90 -6.19
CA LYS A 147 -4.94 5.99 -7.65
C LYS A 147 -4.61 7.42 -8.10
N GLU A 148 -5.32 8.41 -7.55
CA GLU A 148 -5.07 9.83 -7.84
C GLU A 148 -3.67 10.27 -7.40
N ALA A 149 -3.23 9.83 -6.21
CA ALA A 149 -1.90 10.13 -5.69
C ALA A 149 -0.78 9.55 -6.60
N ILE A 150 -0.93 8.29 -7.03
CA ILE A 150 0.01 7.64 -7.95
C ILE A 150 0.10 8.43 -9.26
N LYS A 151 -1.04 8.75 -9.89
CA LYS A 151 -1.07 9.54 -11.14
C LYS A 151 -0.43 10.91 -10.96
N THR A 152 -0.79 11.62 -9.90
CA THR A 152 -0.25 12.95 -9.60
C THR A 152 1.27 12.91 -9.48
N LEU A 153 1.83 11.92 -8.77
CA LEU A 153 3.27 11.79 -8.61
C LEU A 153 3.98 11.46 -9.94
N MET A 154 3.36 10.62 -10.77
CA MET A 154 3.88 10.35 -12.11
C MET A 154 3.83 11.59 -13.00
N ASP A 155 2.73 12.35 -12.97
CA ASP A 155 2.53 13.56 -13.78
C ASP A 155 3.50 14.69 -13.40
N VAL A 156 3.88 14.81 -12.13
CA VAL A 156 4.90 15.78 -11.69
C VAL A 156 6.33 15.32 -11.95
N GLY A 157 6.50 14.14 -12.58
CA GLY A 157 7.79 13.64 -13.02
C GLY A 157 8.60 12.93 -11.93
N ALA A 158 7.96 12.25 -10.99
CA ALA A 158 8.67 11.36 -10.08
C ALA A 158 9.35 10.24 -10.88
N GLU A 159 10.61 9.95 -10.56
CA GLU A 159 11.41 8.91 -11.25
C GLU A 159 11.04 7.50 -10.80
N GLY A 160 10.35 7.38 -9.69
CA GLY A 160 9.82 6.12 -9.15
C GLY A 160 8.97 6.36 -7.91
N LEU A 161 8.22 5.33 -7.50
CA LEU A 161 7.29 5.40 -6.39
C LEU A 161 7.58 4.36 -5.31
N LEU A 162 7.47 4.80 -4.07
CA LEU A 162 7.31 3.95 -2.89
C LEU A 162 5.82 3.96 -2.54
N VAL A 163 5.19 2.80 -2.46
CA VAL A 163 3.76 2.71 -2.22
C VAL A 163 3.50 1.82 -1.01
N PHE A 164 2.82 2.36 -0.02
CA PHE A 164 2.21 1.62 1.06
C PHE A 164 0.73 1.39 0.70
N PRO A 165 0.37 0.23 0.11
CA PRO A 165 -0.93 0.03 -0.50
C PRO A 165 -2.08 0.11 0.51
N VAL A 166 -3.22 0.61 0.05
CA VAL A 166 -4.48 0.58 0.80
C VAL A 166 -4.99 -0.86 0.94
N ASP A 167 -5.79 -1.11 1.98
CA ASP A 167 -6.42 -2.40 2.24
C ASP A 167 -7.75 -2.52 1.48
N GLU A 168 -7.73 -3.18 0.35
CA GLU A 168 -8.92 -3.46 -0.45
C GLU A 168 -8.90 -4.88 -1.00
N GLU A 169 -10.07 -5.45 -1.27
CA GLU A 169 -10.19 -6.75 -1.96
C GLU A 169 -9.67 -6.68 -3.40
N ASN A 170 -9.83 -5.52 -4.04
CA ASN A 170 -9.39 -5.29 -5.40
C ASN A 170 -8.06 -4.56 -5.41
N TYR A 171 -7.11 -5.08 -6.16
CA TYR A 171 -5.82 -4.43 -6.33
C TYR A 171 -5.97 -3.12 -7.09
N ASN A 172 -5.17 -2.13 -6.67
CA ASN A 172 -5.09 -0.86 -7.35
C ASN A 172 -4.61 -1.03 -8.80
N GLU A 173 -5.43 -0.61 -9.77
CA GLU A 173 -5.13 -0.71 -11.19
C GLU A 173 -3.88 0.10 -11.58
N GLU A 174 -3.58 1.19 -10.89
CA GLU A 174 -2.39 2.01 -11.17
C GLU A 174 -1.11 1.30 -10.74
N ILE A 175 -1.13 0.54 -9.63
CA ILE A 175 0.01 -0.29 -9.23
C ILE A 175 0.25 -1.38 -10.29
N LEU A 176 -0.82 -2.02 -10.77
CA LEU A 176 -0.70 -2.99 -11.86
C LEU A 176 -0.24 -2.32 -13.16
N GLY A 177 -0.71 -1.10 -13.45
CA GLY A 177 -0.28 -0.29 -14.58
C GLY A 177 1.21 0.02 -14.55
N MET A 178 1.75 0.43 -13.41
CA MET A 178 3.19 0.65 -13.22
C MET A 178 4.00 -0.63 -13.49
N LYS A 179 3.53 -1.77 -12.96
CA LYS A 179 4.18 -3.06 -13.24
C LYS A 179 4.23 -3.38 -14.74
N PHE A 180 3.13 -3.20 -15.45
CA PHE A 180 3.06 -3.53 -16.88
C PHE A 180 3.82 -2.55 -17.78
N SER A 181 3.91 -1.28 -17.37
CA SER A 181 4.69 -0.27 -18.09
C SER A 181 6.18 -0.30 -17.78
N GLY A 182 6.60 -1.06 -16.75
CA GLY A 182 7.97 -1.06 -16.28
C GLY A 182 8.36 0.21 -15.50
N TYR A 183 7.38 0.97 -15.02
CA TYR A 183 7.66 2.14 -14.20
C TYR A 183 8.25 1.71 -12.85
N PRO A 184 9.35 2.33 -12.35
CA PRO A 184 10.01 1.93 -11.12
C PRO A 184 9.13 2.14 -9.90
N PHE A 185 8.84 1.08 -9.14
CA PHE A 185 8.16 1.18 -7.86
C PHE A 185 8.53 0.04 -6.91
N VAL A 186 8.37 0.28 -5.61
CA VAL A 186 8.54 -0.70 -4.54
C VAL A 186 7.37 -0.57 -3.56
N LEU A 187 6.80 -1.70 -3.17
CA LEU A 187 5.76 -1.75 -2.15
C LEU A 187 6.37 -1.81 -0.76
N ILE A 188 5.73 -1.16 0.22
CA ILE A 188 6.20 -1.10 1.61
C ILE A 188 5.11 -1.63 2.54
N ASP A 189 5.52 -2.40 3.55
CA ASP A 189 4.69 -3.02 4.60
C ASP A 189 3.69 -4.04 4.04
N ARG A 190 2.97 -3.69 2.99
CA ARG A 190 1.99 -4.54 2.35
C ARG A 190 2.40 -4.87 0.93
N TYR A 191 2.03 -6.06 0.49
CA TYR A 191 2.28 -6.54 -0.87
C TYR A 191 0.98 -7.09 -1.48
N LEU A 192 0.98 -7.33 -2.77
CA LEU A 192 -0.17 -7.86 -3.50
C LEU A 192 -0.02 -9.38 -3.67
N PRO A 193 -0.75 -10.21 -2.89
CA PRO A 193 -0.67 -11.67 -3.03
C PRO A 193 -0.93 -12.13 -4.47
N GLY A 194 -0.06 -13.00 -4.99
CA GLY A 194 -0.17 -13.49 -6.37
C GLY A 194 0.39 -12.55 -7.45
N VAL A 195 0.82 -11.33 -7.09
CA VAL A 195 1.47 -10.42 -8.03
C VAL A 195 2.95 -10.30 -7.67
N GLU A 196 3.83 -10.62 -8.59
CA GLU A 196 5.27 -10.46 -8.37
C GLU A 196 5.67 -8.98 -8.49
N THR A 197 6.12 -8.41 -7.38
CA THR A 197 6.57 -7.03 -7.24
C THR A 197 7.75 -6.98 -6.27
N ASP A 198 8.52 -5.91 -6.33
CA ASP A 198 9.46 -5.57 -5.26
C ASP A 198 8.68 -5.13 -4.03
N TYR A 199 9.00 -5.71 -2.87
CA TYR A 199 8.42 -5.25 -1.61
C TYR A 199 9.34 -5.46 -0.41
N ILE A 200 9.17 -4.62 0.58
CA ILE A 200 9.79 -4.74 1.89
C ILE A 200 8.69 -4.75 2.96
N ALA A 201 8.64 -5.80 3.78
CA ALA A 201 7.66 -5.97 4.84
C ALA A 201 8.28 -6.67 6.06
N ALA A 202 7.67 -6.55 7.23
CA ALA A 202 8.05 -7.35 8.39
C ALA A 202 7.39 -8.73 8.36
N ASP A 203 8.02 -9.74 8.99
CA ASP A 203 7.43 -11.07 9.16
C ASP A 203 6.32 -11.03 10.23
N GLY A 204 5.09 -10.81 9.78
CA GLY A 204 3.92 -10.73 10.66
C GLY A 204 3.64 -12.03 11.40
N ARG A 205 3.90 -13.19 10.77
CA ARG A 205 3.72 -14.52 11.39
C ARG A 205 4.68 -14.74 12.54
N LEU A 206 5.97 -14.44 12.32
CA LEU A 206 6.98 -14.53 13.35
C LEU A 206 6.72 -13.54 14.49
N GLY A 207 6.33 -12.30 14.18
CA GLY A 207 6.02 -11.29 15.19
C GLY A 207 4.92 -11.74 16.13
N THR A 208 3.82 -12.27 15.58
CA THR A 208 2.72 -12.78 16.42
C THR A 208 3.12 -14.03 17.18
N LYS A 209 3.93 -14.91 16.59
CA LYS A 209 4.47 -16.08 17.30
C LYS A 209 5.29 -15.65 18.51
N LEU A 210 6.17 -14.66 18.38
CA LEU A 210 6.95 -14.12 19.51
C LEU A 210 6.05 -13.58 20.63
N ALA A 211 4.98 -12.87 20.27
CA ALA A 211 4.02 -12.34 21.24
C ALA A 211 3.29 -13.47 22.00
N VAL A 212 2.81 -14.50 21.28
CA VAL A 212 2.13 -15.65 21.90
C VAL A 212 3.09 -16.43 22.79
N ASP A 213 4.30 -16.73 22.30
CA ASP A 213 5.30 -17.48 23.08
C ASP A 213 5.62 -16.78 24.40
N TYR A 214 5.86 -15.47 24.36
CA TYR A 214 6.15 -14.68 25.55
C TYR A 214 4.98 -14.63 26.54
N LEU A 215 3.75 -14.39 26.07
CA LEU A 215 2.58 -14.41 26.95
C LEU A 215 2.33 -15.80 27.54
N TRP A 216 2.61 -16.85 26.79
CA TRP A 216 2.49 -18.23 27.27
C TRP A 216 3.49 -18.53 28.41
N GLU A 217 4.73 -18.03 28.29
CA GLU A 217 5.76 -18.14 29.32
C GLU A 217 5.39 -17.37 30.60
N LEU A 218 4.68 -16.23 30.44
CA LEU A 218 4.13 -15.46 31.56
C LEU A 218 2.90 -16.12 32.22
N GLY A 219 2.44 -17.27 31.72
CA GLY A 219 1.33 -18.02 32.30
C GLY A 219 -0.04 -17.73 31.70
N HIS A 220 -0.14 -16.82 30.73
CA HIS A 220 -1.41 -16.54 30.04
C HIS A 220 -1.83 -17.72 29.17
N ARG A 221 -3.12 -18.05 29.22
CA ARG A 221 -3.74 -19.10 28.40
C ARG A 221 -4.93 -18.56 27.58
N GLU A 222 -5.66 -17.61 28.13
CA GLU A 222 -6.74 -16.88 27.46
C GLU A 222 -6.15 -15.62 26.84
N ILE A 223 -5.58 -15.79 25.63
CA ILE A 223 -4.88 -14.73 24.88
C ILE A 223 -5.80 -14.32 23.71
N ALA A 224 -6.20 -13.06 23.64
CA ALA A 224 -6.98 -12.52 22.54
C ALA A 224 -6.09 -11.81 21.51
N ILE A 225 -6.43 -11.98 20.22
CA ILE A 225 -5.86 -11.20 19.12
C ILE A 225 -6.92 -10.21 18.60
N CYS A 226 -6.55 -8.94 18.44
CA CYS A 226 -7.47 -7.85 18.13
C CYS A 226 -7.02 -7.05 16.90
N SER A 227 -7.94 -6.86 15.93
CA SER A 227 -7.72 -6.02 14.76
C SER A 227 -8.91 -5.12 14.48
N ASP A 228 -8.68 -3.85 14.29
CA ASP A 228 -9.65 -2.86 13.76
C ASP A 228 -9.38 -2.54 12.27
N SER A 229 -8.46 -3.26 11.65
CA SER A 229 -8.21 -3.24 10.21
C SER A 229 -8.97 -4.36 9.49
N PRO A 230 -9.28 -4.22 8.20
CA PRO A 230 -9.95 -5.25 7.41
C PRO A 230 -9.22 -6.59 7.45
N LEU A 231 -9.96 -7.69 7.45
CA LEU A 231 -9.38 -9.04 7.46
C LEU A 231 -8.65 -9.37 6.15
N GLN A 232 -8.99 -8.70 5.05
CA GLN A 232 -8.35 -8.87 3.75
C GLN A 232 -6.92 -8.30 3.70
N THR A 233 -6.56 -7.45 4.65
CA THR A 233 -5.21 -6.92 4.78
C THR A 233 -4.19 -8.04 4.92
N VAL A 234 -3.22 -8.10 4.03
CA VAL A 234 -2.22 -9.18 4.00
C VAL A 234 -1.47 -9.32 5.33
N THR A 235 -1.09 -8.20 5.94
CA THR A 235 -0.41 -8.19 7.25
C THR A 235 -1.30 -8.65 8.39
N VAL A 236 -2.61 -8.37 8.34
CA VAL A 236 -3.59 -8.87 9.32
C VAL A 236 -3.73 -10.39 9.20
N GLN A 237 -3.89 -10.91 7.98
CA GLN A 237 -3.95 -12.35 7.75
C GLN A 237 -2.70 -13.09 8.25
N GLU A 238 -1.52 -12.58 7.91
CA GLU A 238 -0.26 -13.17 8.37
C GLU A 238 -0.13 -13.19 9.89
N ARG A 239 -0.54 -12.11 10.57
CA ARG A 239 -0.52 -12.03 12.04
C ARG A 239 -1.52 -13.01 12.67
N ILE A 240 -2.72 -13.14 12.10
CA ILE A 240 -3.71 -14.13 12.55
C ILE A 240 -3.21 -15.57 12.33
N ASP A 241 -2.62 -15.84 11.16
CA ASP A 241 -2.01 -17.15 10.89
C ASP A 241 -0.91 -17.49 11.90
N GLY A 242 -0.04 -16.51 12.21
CA GLY A 242 1.01 -16.64 13.22
C GLY A 242 0.45 -16.96 14.60
N TYR A 243 -0.62 -16.27 15.01
CA TYR A 243 -1.32 -16.51 16.27
C TYR A 243 -1.89 -17.93 16.35
N MET A 244 -2.64 -18.36 15.33
CA MET A 244 -3.24 -19.69 15.30
C MET A 244 -2.18 -20.80 15.34
N ASN A 245 -1.10 -20.64 14.55
CA ASN A 245 -0.02 -21.60 14.51
C ASN A 245 0.74 -21.68 15.85
N ALA A 246 1.02 -20.54 16.47
CA ALA A 246 1.68 -20.50 17.78
C ALA A 246 0.86 -21.20 18.87
N LEU A 247 -0.45 -20.96 18.93
CA LEU A 247 -1.34 -21.66 19.87
C LEU A 247 -1.38 -23.16 19.60
N LYS A 248 -1.43 -23.57 18.34
CA LYS A 248 -1.39 -24.98 17.95
C LYS A 248 -0.08 -25.65 18.38
N GLU A 249 1.07 -25.01 18.23
CA GLU A 249 2.36 -25.51 18.70
C GLU A 249 2.40 -25.70 20.23
N LYS A 250 1.65 -24.90 21.01
CA LYS A 250 1.47 -25.05 22.44
C LYS A 250 0.44 -26.13 22.82
N GLY A 251 -0.20 -26.77 21.85
CA GLY A 251 -1.31 -27.71 22.10
C GLY A 251 -2.58 -27.05 22.62
N ALA A 252 -2.72 -25.74 22.47
CA ALA A 252 -3.90 -25.00 22.89
C ALA A 252 -5.04 -25.13 21.87
N LEU A 253 -6.28 -25.11 22.35
CA LEU A 253 -7.46 -25.00 21.51
C LEU A 253 -7.63 -23.55 21.04
N ILE A 254 -7.87 -23.35 19.75
CA ILE A 254 -8.18 -22.05 19.22
C ILE A 254 -9.63 -21.71 19.58
N ASN A 255 -9.80 -20.67 20.40
CA ASN A 255 -11.11 -20.14 20.76
C ASN A 255 -11.49 -18.99 19.80
N PRO A 256 -12.51 -19.15 18.94
CA PRO A 256 -12.93 -18.10 18.04
C PRO A 256 -13.34 -16.79 18.74
N ALA A 257 -13.80 -16.87 20.01
CA ALA A 257 -14.15 -15.70 20.80
C ALA A 257 -12.94 -14.81 21.16
N HIS A 258 -11.72 -15.33 21.03
CA HIS A 258 -10.48 -14.56 21.24
C HIS A 258 -9.92 -13.94 19.95
N MET A 259 -10.56 -14.19 18.80
CA MET A 259 -10.23 -13.53 17.53
C MET A 259 -11.18 -12.35 17.32
N ILE A 260 -10.83 -11.19 17.90
CA ILE A 260 -11.68 -10.00 17.93
C ILE A 260 -11.34 -9.11 16.73
N THR A 261 -12.13 -9.23 15.69
CA THR A 261 -11.92 -8.59 14.39
C THR A 261 -13.24 -8.01 13.86
N GLY A 262 -13.18 -7.24 12.76
CA GLY A 262 -14.38 -6.73 12.11
C GLY A 262 -15.10 -5.61 12.89
N PHE A 263 -14.36 -4.83 13.65
CA PHE A 263 -14.88 -3.69 14.39
C PHE A 263 -14.03 -2.43 14.13
N TYR A 264 -14.57 -1.30 14.50
CA TYR A 264 -13.86 -0.03 14.49
C TYR A 264 -14.09 0.69 15.83
N VAL A 265 -13.00 1.05 16.49
CA VAL A 265 -13.07 1.87 17.70
C VAL A 265 -12.98 3.33 17.29
N GLY A 266 -14.12 4.02 17.33
CA GLY A 266 -14.20 5.45 17.06
C GLY A 266 -13.67 6.31 18.21
N SER A 267 -14.45 7.30 18.64
CA SER A 267 -14.11 8.13 19.81
C SER A 267 -14.16 7.34 21.11
N LEU A 268 -13.11 7.46 21.92
CA LEU A 268 -13.05 6.84 23.27
C LEU A 268 -14.07 7.40 24.26
N LYS A 269 -14.75 8.50 23.93
CA LYS A 269 -15.81 9.08 24.77
C LYS A 269 -17.02 8.15 24.96
N ASP A 270 -17.27 7.27 24.00
CA ASP A 270 -18.37 6.30 24.03
C ASP A 270 -17.88 4.84 24.12
N SER A 271 -16.63 4.63 24.57
CA SER A 271 -15.99 3.32 24.59
C SER A 271 -16.78 2.29 25.43
N GLU A 272 -17.48 2.71 26.50
CA GLU A 272 -18.29 1.82 27.34
C GLU A 272 -19.45 1.13 26.61
N LYS A 273 -19.90 1.71 25.51
CA LYS A 273 -20.95 1.12 24.64
C LYS A 273 -20.36 0.09 23.67
N HIS A 274 -19.05 0.09 23.49
CA HIS A 274 -18.39 -0.77 22.51
C HIS A 274 -18.35 -2.25 23.00
N PRO A 275 -18.59 -3.24 22.13
CA PRO A 275 -18.50 -4.65 22.50
C PRO A 275 -17.17 -5.06 23.11
N LEU A 276 -16.05 -4.52 22.60
CA LEU A 276 -14.71 -4.74 23.11
C LEU A 276 -14.56 -4.31 24.56
N TYR A 277 -15.17 -3.18 24.97
CA TYR A 277 -15.15 -2.74 26.37
C TYR A 277 -15.82 -3.77 27.30
N ARG A 278 -16.96 -4.33 26.90
CA ARG A 278 -17.65 -5.37 27.67
C ARG A 278 -16.80 -6.64 27.76
N TYR A 279 -16.13 -6.98 26.69
CA TYR A 279 -15.22 -8.13 26.62
C TYR A 279 -14.07 -7.97 27.65
N ILE A 280 -13.43 -6.78 27.67
CA ILE A 280 -12.35 -6.44 28.60
C ILE A 280 -12.87 -6.42 30.05
N ARG A 281 -13.95 -5.69 30.32
CA ARG A 281 -14.54 -5.55 31.63
C ARG A 281 -14.92 -6.91 32.26
N ASN A 282 -15.41 -7.84 31.45
CA ASN A 282 -15.78 -9.18 31.90
C ASN A 282 -14.59 -10.15 31.96
N ARG A 283 -13.36 -9.67 31.74
CA ARG A 283 -12.12 -10.45 31.79
C ARG A 283 -12.18 -11.72 30.92
N MET A 284 -12.72 -11.58 29.70
CA MET A 284 -12.88 -12.70 28.77
C MET A 284 -11.54 -13.22 28.25
N ALA A 285 -10.48 -12.40 28.31
CA ALA A 285 -9.09 -12.77 28.07
C ALA A 285 -8.20 -12.15 29.14
N THR A 286 -7.04 -12.76 29.38
CA THR A 286 -6.03 -12.28 30.34
C THR A 286 -4.89 -11.54 29.65
N ALA A 287 -4.77 -11.67 28.34
CA ALA A 287 -3.79 -10.94 27.53
C ALA A 287 -4.38 -10.60 26.14
N TYR A 288 -3.92 -9.49 25.60
CA TYR A 288 -4.37 -8.94 24.34
C TYR A 288 -3.18 -8.67 23.42
N ILE A 289 -3.19 -9.22 22.22
CA ILE A 289 -2.26 -8.89 21.12
C ILE A 289 -3.01 -7.97 20.17
N THR A 290 -2.55 -6.73 19.99
CA THR A 290 -3.17 -5.77 19.07
C THR A 290 -2.35 -5.64 17.80
N LEU A 291 -3.02 -5.67 16.66
CA LEU A 291 -2.34 -5.68 15.35
C LEU A 291 -1.90 -4.29 14.87
N ASN A 292 -2.07 -3.27 15.71
CA ASN A 292 -1.45 -1.95 15.57
C ASN A 292 -1.35 -1.25 16.93
N GLY A 293 -0.47 -0.26 17.03
CA GLY A 293 -0.22 0.47 18.28
C GLY A 293 -1.42 1.28 18.76
N ARG A 294 -2.20 1.90 17.86
CA ARG A 294 -3.39 2.69 18.20
C ARG A 294 -4.41 1.86 18.98
N LEU A 295 -4.70 0.65 18.50
CA LEU A 295 -5.63 -0.26 19.16
C LEU A 295 -5.11 -0.68 20.55
N GLY A 296 -3.79 -0.85 20.71
CA GLY A 296 -3.15 -1.11 22.01
C GLY A 296 -3.47 -0.03 23.03
N VAL A 297 -3.30 1.25 22.66
CA VAL A 297 -3.67 2.39 23.53
C VAL A 297 -5.16 2.40 23.84
N GLN A 298 -6.02 2.10 22.89
CA GLN A 298 -7.48 2.06 23.10
C GLN A 298 -7.86 0.96 24.09
N ILE A 299 -7.29 -0.25 23.99
CA ILE A 299 -7.52 -1.34 24.94
C ILE A 299 -6.99 -0.96 26.33
N TYR A 300 -5.81 -0.35 26.42
CA TYR A 300 -5.25 0.14 27.68
C TYR A 300 -6.20 1.13 28.37
N GLN A 301 -6.76 2.07 27.62
CA GLN A 301 -7.70 3.06 28.15
C GLN A 301 -9.04 2.42 28.56
N MET A 302 -9.58 1.48 27.76
CA MET A 302 -10.79 0.73 28.12
C MET A 302 -10.57 -0.11 29.40
N ALA A 303 -9.42 -0.73 29.57
CA ALA A 303 -9.08 -1.46 30.80
C ALA A 303 -9.13 -0.52 32.02
N ARG A 304 -8.48 0.64 31.93
CA ARG A 304 -8.52 1.64 33.02
C ARG A 304 -9.92 2.14 33.34
N GLN A 305 -10.75 2.41 32.32
CA GLN A 305 -12.14 2.79 32.51
C GLN A 305 -12.97 1.68 33.16
N ALA A 306 -12.64 0.42 32.91
CA ALA A 306 -13.26 -0.74 33.57
C ALA A 306 -12.73 -0.99 34.97
N GLY A 307 -11.80 -0.18 35.50
CA GLY A 307 -11.18 -0.36 36.80
C GLY A 307 -10.16 -1.47 36.85
N LEU A 308 -9.57 -1.84 35.69
CA LEU A 308 -8.54 -2.87 35.58
C LEU A 308 -7.16 -2.25 35.45
N ASN A 309 -6.16 -2.85 36.08
CA ASN A 309 -4.76 -2.46 36.03
C ASN A 309 -4.01 -3.25 34.94
N VAL A 310 -3.20 -2.55 34.18
CA VAL A 310 -2.24 -3.12 33.24
C VAL A 310 -0.85 -2.93 33.85
N PRO A 311 -0.06 -3.98 34.07
CA PRO A 311 -0.26 -5.35 33.60
C PRO A 311 -0.96 -6.30 34.60
N ASP A 312 -1.30 -5.89 35.83
CA ASP A 312 -1.69 -6.78 36.91
C ASP A 312 -2.95 -7.60 36.67
N ASP A 313 -3.98 -6.98 36.06
CA ASP A 313 -5.25 -7.65 35.74
C ASP A 313 -5.29 -8.22 34.32
N LEU A 314 -4.56 -7.60 33.40
CA LEU A 314 -4.41 -8.06 32.02
C LEU A 314 -3.14 -7.51 31.36
N SER A 315 -2.59 -8.27 30.44
CA SER A 315 -1.41 -7.90 29.65
C SER A 315 -1.78 -7.42 28.26
N ILE A 316 -0.97 -6.49 27.70
CA ILE A 316 -1.15 -5.98 26.34
C ILE A 316 0.19 -6.02 25.61
N ILE A 317 0.20 -6.62 24.39
CA ILE A 317 1.28 -6.50 23.41
C ILE A 317 0.72 -5.83 22.16
N SER A 318 1.39 -4.81 21.66
CA SER A 318 1.03 -4.18 20.40
C SER A 318 2.03 -4.52 19.29
N PHE A 319 1.58 -4.49 18.03
CA PHE A 319 2.51 -4.25 16.95
C PHE A 319 2.84 -2.76 16.97
N ASP A 320 4.14 -2.48 16.99
CA ASP A 320 4.77 -1.16 17.17
C ASP A 320 4.54 -0.54 18.57
N ASP A 321 5.45 0.35 18.96
CA ASP A 321 5.28 1.16 20.17
C ASP A 321 4.46 2.42 19.83
N PRO A 322 3.26 2.56 20.40
CA PRO A 322 2.40 3.72 20.18
C PRO A 322 2.70 4.91 21.09
N THR A 323 3.64 4.79 22.03
CA THR A 323 3.78 5.76 23.13
C THR A 323 4.94 6.74 22.94
N SER A 324 5.97 6.35 22.20
CA SER A 324 7.13 7.21 22.00
C SER A 324 7.81 7.00 20.66
N ILE A 325 8.34 8.09 20.09
CA ILE A 325 9.27 8.02 18.97
C ILE A 325 10.68 7.62 19.44
N VAL A 326 10.99 7.89 20.70
CA VAL A 326 12.26 7.53 21.36
C VAL A 326 12.04 6.22 22.12
N GLU A 327 12.69 5.15 21.69
CA GLU A 327 12.46 3.79 22.19
C GLU A 327 12.65 3.66 23.71
N GLU A 328 13.63 4.39 24.28
CA GLU A 328 13.90 4.34 25.72
C GLU A 328 12.74 4.85 26.59
N PHE A 329 11.82 5.60 26.02
CA PHE A 329 10.61 6.09 26.70
C PHE A 329 9.35 5.31 26.36
N GLY A 330 9.48 4.21 25.62
CA GLY A 330 8.37 3.33 25.27
C GLY A 330 7.80 2.64 26.51
N ILE A 331 6.47 2.59 26.62
CA ILE A 331 5.77 1.94 27.73
C ILE A 331 5.28 0.56 27.31
N PHE A 332 4.89 0.40 26.06
CA PHE A 332 4.29 -0.84 25.59
C PHE A 332 5.31 -1.95 25.38
N THR A 333 4.97 -3.15 25.85
CA THR A 333 5.53 -4.36 25.27
C THR A 333 5.05 -4.46 23.86
N HIS A 334 5.94 -4.57 22.89
CA HIS A 334 5.56 -4.50 21.49
C HIS A 334 6.42 -5.37 20.57
N ILE A 335 5.90 -5.65 19.40
CA ILE A 335 6.63 -6.25 18.28
C ILE A 335 7.22 -5.12 17.45
N LYS A 336 8.54 -4.97 17.52
CA LYS A 336 9.32 -4.01 16.73
C LYS A 336 9.47 -4.51 15.31
N GLN A 337 9.02 -3.74 14.33
CA GLN A 337 9.03 -4.09 12.93
C GLN A 337 10.23 -3.50 12.15
N PHE A 338 11.06 -2.68 12.80
CA PHE A 338 12.21 -1.98 12.19
C PHE A 338 11.79 -1.05 11.03
N GLU A 339 10.81 -0.20 11.29
CA GLU A 339 10.15 0.66 10.32
C GLU A 339 11.14 1.59 9.59
N HIS A 340 12.12 2.16 10.33
CA HIS A 340 13.19 2.98 9.75
C HIS A 340 14.00 2.17 8.73
N ASP A 341 14.42 0.95 9.09
CA ASP A 341 15.19 0.10 8.19
C ASP A 341 14.36 -0.37 7.00
N MET A 342 13.04 -0.60 7.21
CA MET A 342 12.08 -0.91 6.16
C MET A 342 12.05 0.23 5.12
N GLY A 343 11.88 1.46 5.56
CA GLY A 343 11.89 2.65 4.71
C GLY A 343 13.22 2.85 3.98
N TYR A 344 14.34 2.70 4.72
CA TYR A 344 15.69 2.84 4.16
C TYR A 344 15.96 1.81 3.06
N GLN A 345 15.65 0.53 3.31
CA GLN A 345 15.84 -0.54 2.33
C GLN A 345 14.90 -0.39 1.13
N ALA A 346 13.65 0.05 1.34
CA ALA A 346 12.71 0.29 0.24
C ALA A 346 13.19 1.38 -0.71
N ALA A 347 13.66 2.50 -0.17
CA ALA A 347 14.23 3.58 -0.97
C ALA A 347 15.53 3.14 -1.67
N GLY A 348 16.42 2.43 -0.97
CA GLY A 348 17.63 1.88 -1.56
C GLY A 348 17.35 0.92 -2.72
N ARG A 349 16.33 0.04 -2.58
CA ARG A 349 15.89 -0.88 -3.63
C ARG A 349 15.35 -0.11 -4.85
N LEU A 350 14.49 0.88 -4.62
CA LEU A 350 13.92 1.70 -5.69
C LEU A 350 15.02 2.44 -6.47
N LEU A 351 15.97 3.07 -5.77
CA LEU A 351 17.09 3.76 -6.40
C LEU A 351 17.97 2.79 -7.22
N GLY A 352 18.20 1.59 -6.73
CA GLY A 352 18.91 0.56 -7.49
C GLY A 352 18.21 0.17 -8.80
N ILE A 353 16.86 0.16 -8.82
CA ILE A 353 16.07 -0.07 -10.04
C ILE A 353 16.24 1.11 -11.00
N ILE A 354 16.13 2.36 -10.52
CA ILE A 354 16.23 3.58 -11.32
C ILE A 354 17.63 3.75 -11.91
N GLU A 355 18.67 3.49 -11.12
CA GLU A 355 20.08 3.61 -11.55
C GLU A 355 20.52 2.48 -12.49
N GLY A 356 19.64 1.53 -12.82
CA GLY A 356 19.89 0.48 -13.81
C GLY A 356 20.92 -0.57 -13.37
N ASN A 357 20.99 -0.86 -12.07
CA ASN A 357 21.83 -1.91 -11.54
C ASN A 357 21.34 -3.27 -12.08
N GLN A 358 22.04 -3.83 -13.10
CA GLN A 358 21.57 -4.98 -13.90
C GLN A 358 21.26 -6.22 -13.08
N GLU A 359 21.96 -6.45 -11.97
CA GLU A 359 21.64 -7.55 -11.04
C GLU A 359 20.32 -7.34 -10.31
N GLN A 360 19.96 -6.08 -10.05
CA GLN A 360 18.73 -5.71 -9.33
C GLN A 360 17.53 -5.57 -10.27
N ALA A 361 17.73 -5.22 -11.53
CA ALA A 361 16.64 -5.03 -12.50
C ALA A 361 16.01 -6.34 -13.02
N GLN A 362 16.71 -7.48 -12.88
CA GLN A 362 16.27 -8.75 -13.49
C GLN A 362 15.37 -9.62 -12.60
N LYS A 363 15.24 -9.33 -11.29
CA LYS A 363 14.46 -10.16 -10.36
C LYS A 363 13.78 -9.30 -9.30
N TYR A 364 12.47 -9.51 -9.11
CA TYR A 364 11.75 -8.92 -8.00
C TYR A 364 12.35 -9.35 -6.67
N SER A 365 12.62 -8.38 -5.79
CA SER A 365 13.16 -8.61 -4.45
C SER A 365 12.06 -8.58 -3.42
N LYS A 366 11.98 -9.64 -2.62
CA LYS A 366 11.03 -9.78 -1.52
C LYS A 366 11.82 -9.77 -0.23
N ILE A 367 11.94 -8.61 0.39
CA ILE A 367 12.69 -8.44 1.63
C ILE A 367 11.72 -8.55 2.79
N VAL A 368 11.92 -9.58 3.63
CA VAL A 368 11.13 -9.81 4.84
C VAL A 368 12.02 -9.55 6.05
N ILE A 369 11.71 -8.49 6.79
CA ILE A 369 12.46 -8.07 7.97
C ILE A 369 12.02 -8.92 9.16
N LYS A 370 12.99 -9.48 9.88
CA LYS A 370 12.74 -10.26 11.09
C LYS A 370 12.37 -9.30 12.23
N PRO A 371 11.16 -9.41 12.83
CA PRO A 371 10.76 -8.59 13.95
C PRO A 371 11.40 -9.04 15.25
N GLU A 372 11.35 -8.18 16.28
CA GLU A 372 11.79 -8.47 17.63
C GLU A 372 10.69 -8.13 18.64
N LEU A 373 10.65 -8.87 19.74
CA LEU A 373 9.83 -8.53 20.89
C LEU A 373 10.61 -7.60 21.82
N VAL A 374 10.07 -6.41 22.06
CA VAL A 374 10.59 -5.45 23.04
C VAL A 374 9.69 -5.47 24.28
N VAL A 375 10.25 -5.81 25.42
CA VAL A 375 9.49 -5.90 26.68
C VAL A 375 9.40 -4.53 27.32
N GLY A 376 8.18 -4.07 27.57
CA GLY A 376 7.84 -2.83 28.27
C GLY A 376 7.09 -3.09 29.57
N GLN A 377 6.20 -2.17 29.93
CA GLN A 377 5.47 -2.16 31.21
C GLN A 377 4.04 -2.69 31.10
N THR A 378 3.58 -3.08 29.92
CA THR A 378 2.19 -3.51 29.69
C THR A 378 1.97 -5.02 29.75
N THR A 379 3.00 -5.78 30.14
CA THR A 379 2.90 -7.23 30.32
C THR A 379 3.44 -7.64 31.68
N GLY A 380 2.77 -8.61 32.30
CA GLY A 380 3.14 -9.17 33.62
C GLY A 380 2.82 -10.66 33.72
N ALA A 381 3.36 -11.34 34.71
CA ALA A 381 3.07 -12.74 34.98
C ALA A 381 1.59 -12.91 35.38
N TYR A 382 0.93 -13.89 34.80
CA TYR A 382 -0.42 -14.28 35.20
C TYR A 382 -0.35 -15.54 36.04
N PRO A 383 -0.71 -15.46 37.35
CA PRO A 383 -0.60 -16.60 38.25
C PRO A 383 -1.54 -17.73 37.74
N ALA A 384 -0.99 -18.94 37.65
CA ALA A 384 -1.80 -20.12 37.43
C ALA A 384 -2.89 -20.16 38.50
N LYS A 385 -4.17 -20.27 38.07
CA LYS A 385 -5.25 -20.58 39.04
C LYS A 385 -4.91 -21.96 39.67
N THR A 386 -4.51 -21.95 40.93
CA THR A 386 -4.34 -23.15 41.73
C THR A 386 -5.67 -23.87 41.87
#